data_e5f63a2f2ff7557ce9c780193ed0a95a
#
_entry.id   e5f63a2f2ff7557ce9c780193ed0a95a
#
_cell.length_a   1.000
_cell.length_b   1.000
_cell.length_c   1.000
_cell.angle_alpha   90.00
_cell.angle_beta   90.00
_cell.angle_gamma   90.00
#
_symmetry.space_group_name_H-M   'P 1'
#
loop_
_entity.id
_entity.type
_entity.pdbx_description
1 polymer ?
#
loop_
_entity_poly.entity_id
_entity_poly.type
_entity_poly.pdbx_seq_one_letter_code
_entity_poly.pdbx_strand_id
1 'polypeptide(L)'
;MSIWLQVLLFAVPGIIIYYGVFYGTPKLVSKGIPLIYSFWLWLWAPVLLLLPLSIGLYIFLEGGTLTIDALSERFRLNPISKGDWIWIVLAVVLTIVFDQILEPIGKILAKYKLLSPPNYLPAPFNPLKKISIPPKEFFGVPLKGNWKLLIVFIPVHLMAMFSEEMMWRGYLLPIQEVMFGNMAWFFNGLLWAWVLHMALKWHFIGMIPSMMVAPFIAQYTQSTWSSFAVHAIGNAPLWIILLIGIIKTTETPDDGKD
;
A
#
# COMPACT_ATOMS: atom_id res chain seq x y z
N MET A 1 -3.72 -16.75 19.24
CA MET A 1 -3.20 -15.35 19.33
C MET A 1 -4.27 -14.45 19.89
N SER A 2 -3.93 -13.54 20.85
CA SER A 2 -4.91 -12.60 21.42
C SER A 2 -5.30 -11.51 20.40
N ILE A 3 -6.51 -10.94 20.53
CA ILE A 3 -6.99 -9.85 19.66
C ILE A 3 -6.07 -8.61 19.77
N TRP A 4 -5.55 -8.31 20.95
CA TRP A 4 -4.66 -7.18 21.16
C TRP A 4 -3.34 -7.31 20.39
N LEU A 5 -2.78 -8.54 20.31
CA LEU A 5 -1.57 -8.75 19.52
C LEU A 5 -1.86 -8.58 18.02
N GLN A 6 -3.03 -9.04 17.55
CA GLN A 6 -3.43 -8.80 16.16
C GLN A 6 -3.56 -7.30 15.86
N VAL A 7 -4.22 -6.54 16.75
CA VAL A 7 -4.33 -5.07 16.62
C VAL A 7 -2.94 -4.42 16.60
N LEU A 8 -2.01 -4.85 17.46
CA LEU A 8 -0.65 -4.32 17.47
C LEU A 8 0.12 -4.59 16.18
N LEU A 9 -0.07 -5.75 15.56
CA LEU A 9 0.57 -6.09 14.28
C LEU A 9 0.08 -5.22 13.10
N PHE A 10 -1.07 -4.59 13.25
CA PHE A 10 -1.51 -3.52 12.35
C PHE A 10 -1.05 -2.14 12.85
N ALA A 11 -1.24 -1.82 14.12
CA ALA A 11 -1.04 -0.48 14.66
C ALA A 11 0.43 -0.04 14.65
N VAL A 12 1.37 -0.94 15.00
CA VAL A 12 2.79 -0.56 15.10
C VAL A 12 3.37 -0.09 13.78
N PRO A 13 3.22 -0.81 12.64
CA PRO A 13 3.65 -0.31 11.34
C PRO A 13 3.01 1.04 11.00
N GLY A 14 1.71 1.21 11.22
CA GLY A 14 1.00 2.46 10.94
C GLY A 14 1.53 3.63 11.77
N ILE A 15 1.82 3.42 13.06
CA ILE A 15 2.41 4.44 13.92
C ILE A 15 3.81 4.83 13.42
N ILE A 16 4.65 3.85 13.04
CA ILE A 16 5.99 4.11 12.51
C ILE A 16 5.89 4.92 11.21
N ILE A 17 5.01 4.53 10.29
CA ILE A 17 4.76 5.25 9.03
C ILE A 17 4.27 6.67 9.32
N TYR A 18 3.33 6.85 10.24
CA TYR A 18 2.84 8.18 10.63
C TYR A 18 3.98 9.10 11.10
N TYR A 19 4.75 8.67 12.10
CA TYR A 19 5.89 9.46 12.59
C TYR A 19 6.94 9.68 11.51
N GLY A 20 7.19 8.69 10.68
CA GLY A 20 8.11 8.79 9.55
C GLY A 20 7.67 9.82 8.53
N VAL A 21 6.42 9.78 8.09
CA VAL A 21 5.88 10.72 7.10
C VAL A 21 5.84 12.14 7.66
N PHE A 22 5.30 12.36 8.86
CA PHE A 22 5.09 13.72 9.36
C PHE A 22 6.33 14.36 9.99
N TYR A 23 7.25 13.58 10.54
CA TYR A 23 8.42 14.08 11.29
C TYR A 23 9.75 13.55 10.75
N GLY A 24 9.83 12.26 10.43
CA GLY A 24 11.05 11.61 9.98
C GLY A 24 11.53 12.10 8.62
N THR A 25 10.63 12.15 7.64
CA THR A 25 10.94 12.62 6.27
C THR A 25 11.46 14.06 6.26
N PRO A 26 10.80 15.07 6.87
CA PRO A 26 11.34 16.42 6.95
C PRO A 26 12.71 16.49 7.62
N LYS A 27 12.92 15.70 8.67
CA LYS A 27 14.20 15.65 9.40
C LYS A 27 15.34 15.06 8.55
N LEU A 28 15.07 14.04 7.73
CA LEU A 28 16.07 13.47 6.82
C LEU A 28 16.39 14.43 5.68
N VAL A 29 15.38 15.08 5.12
CA VAL A 29 15.56 16.09 4.06
C VAL A 29 16.39 17.27 4.57
N SER A 30 16.16 17.74 5.80
CA SER A 30 16.97 18.81 6.39
C SER A 30 18.44 18.43 6.60
N LYS A 31 18.76 17.13 6.58
CA LYS A 31 20.13 16.59 6.61
C LYS A 31 20.71 16.34 5.21
N GLY A 32 20.03 16.75 4.15
CA GLY A 32 20.48 16.60 2.76
C GLY A 32 20.14 15.27 2.10
N ILE A 33 19.33 14.40 2.75
CA ILE A 33 18.87 13.16 2.11
C ILE A 33 17.75 13.51 1.13
N PRO A 34 17.81 13.06 -0.14
CA PRO A 34 16.77 13.32 -1.12
C PRO A 34 15.37 12.89 -0.64
N LEU A 35 14.37 13.70 -0.96
CA LEU A 35 12.99 13.52 -0.50
C LEU A 35 12.43 12.12 -0.81
N ILE A 36 12.68 11.61 -2.01
CA ILE A 36 12.20 10.29 -2.43
C ILE A 36 12.72 9.17 -1.51
N TYR A 37 14.01 9.15 -1.20
CA TYR A 37 14.60 8.14 -0.30
C TYR A 37 14.15 8.32 1.13
N SER A 38 14.02 9.59 1.59
CA SER A 38 13.54 9.91 2.93
C SER A 38 12.10 9.42 3.14
N PHE A 39 11.23 9.61 2.15
CA PHE A 39 9.84 9.16 2.20
C PHE A 39 9.73 7.63 2.10
N TRP A 40 10.45 7.03 1.14
CA TRP A 40 10.40 5.57 0.92
C TRP A 40 10.92 4.78 2.12
N LEU A 41 11.95 5.28 2.79
CA LEU A 41 12.47 4.64 4.01
C LEU A 41 11.35 4.47 5.05
N TRP A 42 10.60 5.53 5.32
CA TRP A 42 9.56 5.49 6.35
C TRP A 42 8.29 4.78 5.91
N LEU A 43 7.98 4.82 4.63
CA LEU A 43 6.79 4.13 4.10
C LEU A 43 7.04 2.63 3.95
N TRP A 44 8.16 2.23 3.36
CA TRP A 44 8.37 0.84 2.97
C TRP A 44 9.17 0.01 3.97
N ALA A 45 10.12 0.57 4.72
CA ALA A 45 10.89 -0.24 5.65
C ALA A 45 10.02 -0.97 6.69
N PRO A 46 9.06 -0.32 7.38
CA PRO A 46 8.18 -1.02 8.33
C PRO A 46 7.29 -2.05 7.65
N VAL A 47 6.89 -1.81 6.39
CA VAL A 47 6.06 -2.75 5.61
C VAL A 47 6.87 -3.96 5.15
N LEU A 48 8.08 -3.75 4.63
CA LEU A 48 8.96 -4.85 4.21
C LEU A 48 9.32 -5.78 5.37
N LEU A 49 9.42 -5.26 6.58
CA LEU A 49 9.66 -6.06 7.79
C LEU A 49 8.48 -6.97 8.16
N LEU A 50 7.29 -6.76 7.61
CA LEU A 50 6.13 -7.63 7.86
C LEU A 50 6.34 -9.05 7.34
N LEU A 51 7.07 -9.22 6.21
CA LEU A 51 7.34 -10.55 5.66
C LEU A 51 8.19 -11.40 6.61
N PRO A 52 9.42 -11.00 6.99
CA PRO A 52 10.21 -11.80 7.93
C PRO A 52 9.54 -11.90 9.30
N LEU A 53 8.78 -10.89 9.73
CA LEU A 53 8.02 -10.95 10.97
C LEU A 53 6.92 -12.02 10.92
N SER A 54 6.15 -12.11 9.83
CA SER A 54 5.10 -13.13 9.69
C SER A 54 5.66 -14.55 9.71
N ILE A 55 6.78 -14.77 9.02
CA ILE A 55 7.50 -16.05 9.01
C ILE A 55 8.05 -16.35 10.41
N GLY A 56 8.63 -15.35 11.08
CA GLY A 56 9.12 -15.48 12.46
C GLY A 56 8.01 -15.86 13.44
N LEU A 57 6.84 -15.22 13.36
CA LEU A 57 5.69 -15.56 14.19
C LEU A 57 5.24 -17.00 13.95
N TYR A 58 5.19 -17.45 12.70
CA TYR A 58 4.87 -18.83 12.37
C TYR A 58 5.86 -19.82 12.97
N ILE A 59 7.17 -19.57 12.86
CA ILE A 59 8.19 -20.46 13.39
C ILE A 59 8.19 -20.48 14.93
N PHE A 60 8.21 -19.30 15.56
CA PHE A 60 8.44 -19.19 17.00
C PHE A 60 7.18 -19.31 17.85
N LEU A 61 5.99 -18.93 17.35
CA LEU A 61 4.76 -19.02 18.11
C LEU A 61 3.94 -20.26 17.78
N GLU A 62 4.03 -20.77 16.54
CA GLU A 62 3.25 -21.93 16.11
C GLU A 62 4.13 -23.21 15.99
N GLY A 63 5.46 -23.09 16.15
CA GLY A 63 6.38 -24.24 15.99
C GLY A 63 6.50 -24.72 14.54
N GLY A 64 6.21 -23.83 13.58
CA GLY A 64 6.20 -24.17 12.16
C GLY A 64 7.58 -24.48 11.57
N THR A 65 7.61 -25.21 10.47
CA THR A 65 8.83 -25.56 9.75
C THR A 65 9.09 -24.65 8.57
N LEU A 66 10.37 -24.30 8.35
CA LEU A 66 10.78 -23.45 7.25
C LEU A 66 10.97 -24.26 5.96
N THR A 67 9.87 -24.82 5.44
CA THR A 67 9.82 -25.48 4.13
C THR A 67 8.84 -24.74 3.21
N ILE A 68 9.04 -24.85 1.90
CA ILE A 68 8.16 -24.19 0.92
C ILE A 68 6.72 -24.69 1.07
N ASP A 69 6.53 -25.99 1.24
CA ASP A 69 5.21 -26.62 1.37
C ASP A 69 4.48 -26.13 2.63
N ALA A 70 5.17 -26.14 3.79
CA ALA A 70 4.59 -25.69 5.06
C ALA A 70 4.26 -24.18 5.03
N LEU A 71 5.12 -23.35 4.43
CA LEU A 71 4.84 -21.93 4.23
C LEU A 71 3.67 -21.72 3.27
N SER A 72 3.63 -22.46 2.15
CA SER A 72 2.56 -22.33 1.16
C SER A 72 1.21 -22.70 1.76
N GLU A 73 1.14 -23.78 2.54
CA GLU A 73 -0.07 -24.21 3.24
C GLU A 73 -0.49 -23.18 4.30
N ARG A 74 0.43 -22.80 5.21
CA ARG A 74 0.11 -21.92 6.34
C ARG A 74 -0.31 -20.52 5.92
N PHE A 75 0.36 -19.96 4.90
CA PHE A 75 0.09 -18.63 4.37
C PHE A 75 -0.91 -18.63 3.21
N ARG A 76 -1.55 -19.76 2.93
CA ARG A 76 -2.54 -19.90 1.85
C ARG A 76 -2.01 -19.38 0.50
N LEU A 77 -0.79 -19.80 0.13
CA LEU A 77 -0.21 -19.45 -1.17
C LEU A 77 -0.78 -20.36 -2.28
N ASN A 78 -2.09 -20.59 -2.24
CA ASN A 78 -2.81 -21.40 -3.20
C ASN A 78 -2.83 -20.74 -4.58
N PRO A 79 -2.61 -21.51 -5.68
CA PRO A 79 -2.70 -20.98 -7.03
C PRO A 79 -4.06 -20.35 -7.30
N ILE A 80 -4.05 -19.25 -8.06
CA ILE A 80 -5.29 -18.58 -8.50
C ILE A 80 -5.98 -19.46 -9.56
N SER A 81 -7.19 -19.90 -9.30
CA SER A 81 -8.00 -20.64 -10.27
C SER A 81 -8.54 -19.74 -11.38
N LYS A 82 -8.97 -20.33 -12.51
CA LYS A 82 -9.63 -19.56 -13.59
C LYS A 82 -10.89 -18.84 -13.11
N GLY A 83 -11.63 -19.46 -12.18
CA GLY A 83 -12.82 -18.84 -11.59
C GLY A 83 -12.49 -17.65 -10.70
N ASP A 84 -11.37 -17.70 -9.97
CA ASP A 84 -10.95 -16.63 -9.05
C ASP A 84 -10.58 -15.34 -9.81
N TRP A 85 -10.08 -15.44 -11.03
CA TRP A 85 -9.78 -14.26 -11.86
C TRP A 85 -11.00 -13.39 -12.11
N ILE A 86 -12.21 -13.96 -12.21
CA ILE A 86 -13.46 -13.19 -12.36
C ILE A 86 -13.66 -12.32 -11.10
N TRP A 87 -13.48 -12.92 -9.92
CA TRP A 87 -13.60 -12.20 -8.64
C TRP A 87 -12.52 -11.14 -8.46
N ILE A 88 -11.28 -11.44 -8.86
CA ILE A 88 -10.16 -10.47 -8.83
C ILE A 88 -10.48 -9.26 -9.72
N VAL A 89 -10.95 -9.48 -10.95
CA VAL A 89 -11.31 -8.38 -11.86
C VAL A 89 -12.47 -7.57 -11.29
N LEU A 90 -13.53 -8.20 -10.78
CA LEU A 90 -14.64 -7.51 -10.14
C LEU A 90 -14.16 -6.70 -8.93
N ALA A 91 -13.30 -7.28 -8.11
CA ALA A 91 -12.70 -6.62 -6.95
C ALA A 91 -11.90 -5.37 -7.34
N VAL A 92 -11.07 -5.45 -8.37
CA VAL A 92 -10.31 -4.29 -8.89
C VAL A 92 -11.26 -3.21 -9.42
N VAL A 93 -12.27 -3.58 -10.18
CA VAL A 93 -13.28 -2.62 -10.68
C VAL A 93 -14.00 -1.94 -9.53
N LEU A 94 -14.43 -2.71 -8.51
CA LEU A 94 -15.07 -2.16 -7.32
C LEU A 94 -14.14 -1.20 -6.57
N THR A 95 -12.88 -1.56 -6.39
CA THR A 95 -11.87 -0.68 -5.77
C THR A 95 -11.77 0.65 -6.52
N ILE A 96 -11.62 0.63 -7.84
CA ILE A 96 -11.53 1.84 -8.66
C ILE A 96 -12.81 2.68 -8.55
N VAL A 97 -13.98 2.04 -8.58
CA VAL A 97 -15.27 2.74 -8.47
C VAL A 97 -15.41 3.40 -7.10
N PHE A 98 -15.10 2.70 -6.02
CA PHE A 98 -15.15 3.27 -4.67
C PHE A 98 -14.18 4.43 -4.51
N ASP A 99 -12.94 4.30 -4.99
CA ASP A 99 -11.95 5.37 -4.91
C ASP A 99 -12.41 6.63 -5.64
N GLN A 100 -13.01 6.48 -6.83
CA GLN A 100 -13.54 7.63 -7.59
C GLN A 100 -14.75 8.29 -6.91
N ILE A 101 -15.70 7.49 -6.39
CA ILE A 101 -16.90 8.01 -5.71
C ILE A 101 -16.51 8.73 -4.42
N LEU A 102 -15.51 8.23 -3.68
CA LEU A 102 -15.16 8.71 -2.36
C LEU A 102 -13.99 9.72 -2.37
N GLU A 103 -13.31 9.93 -3.52
CA GLU A 103 -12.26 10.94 -3.65
C GLU A 103 -12.65 12.34 -3.13
N PRO A 104 -13.88 12.86 -3.38
CA PRO A 104 -14.32 14.15 -2.86
C PRO A 104 -14.25 14.25 -1.34
N ILE A 105 -14.51 13.16 -0.61
CA ILE A 105 -14.42 13.11 0.85
C ILE A 105 -12.98 13.39 1.29
N GLY A 106 -12.01 12.73 0.65
CA GLY A 106 -10.59 12.95 0.92
C GLY A 106 -10.18 14.41 0.67
N LYS A 107 -10.67 15.03 -0.41
CA LYS A 107 -10.43 16.46 -0.70
C LYS A 107 -11.02 17.40 0.36
N ILE A 108 -12.21 17.09 0.88
CA ILE A 108 -12.84 17.87 1.97
C ILE A 108 -12.02 17.70 3.26
N LEU A 109 -11.70 16.46 3.64
CA LEU A 109 -10.95 16.17 4.86
C LEU A 109 -9.55 16.80 4.84
N ALA A 110 -8.87 16.81 3.69
CA ALA A 110 -7.53 17.40 3.52
C ALA A 110 -7.48 18.92 3.82
N LYS A 111 -8.60 19.62 3.80
CA LYS A 111 -8.68 21.06 4.13
C LYS A 111 -8.61 21.34 5.63
N TYR A 112 -8.90 20.36 6.47
CA TYR A 112 -8.83 20.51 7.92
C TYR A 112 -7.40 20.35 8.40
N LYS A 113 -6.89 21.30 9.20
CA LYS A 113 -5.51 21.36 9.68
C LYS A 113 -5.00 20.03 10.27
N LEU A 114 -5.85 19.31 11.02
CA LEU A 114 -5.49 18.02 11.63
C LEU A 114 -5.30 16.90 10.61
N LEU A 115 -5.99 16.98 9.48
CA LEU A 115 -6.04 15.94 8.44
C LEU A 115 -5.26 16.34 7.19
N SER A 116 -4.71 17.56 7.14
CA SER A 116 -4.06 18.06 5.93
C SER A 116 -2.77 17.29 5.59
N PRO A 117 -2.54 17.05 4.28
CA PRO A 117 -1.31 16.43 3.83
C PRO A 117 -0.10 17.34 4.01
N PRO A 118 1.09 16.79 4.28
CA PRO A 118 2.33 17.54 4.23
C PRO A 118 2.54 18.16 2.84
N ASN A 119 3.02 19.41 2.79
CA ASN A 119 3.21 20.14 1.53
C ASN A 119 4.22 19.50 0.58
N TYR A 120 5.16 18.71 1.09
CA TYR A 120 6.17 18.04 0.28
C TYR A 120 5.62 16.84 -0.52
N LEU A 121 4.44 16.29 -0.14
CA LEU A 121 3.86 15.17 -0.87
C LEU A 121 3.50 15.58 -2.31
N PRO A 122 3.84 14.75 -3.32
CA PRO A 122 3.46 15.00 -4.70
C PRO A 122 1.95 14.79 -4.91
N ALA A 123 1.44 15.27 -6.03
CA ALA A 123 0.02 15.26 -6.36
C ALA A 123 -0.68 13.89 -6.22
N PRO A 124 -0.08 12.75 -6.57
CA PRO A 124 -0.73 11.44 -6.35
C PRO A 124 -1.03 11.11 -4.88
N PHE A 125 -0.30 11.73 -3.94
CA PHE A 125 -0.47 11.54 -2.50
C PHE A 125 -1.05 12.78 -1.80
N ASN A 126 -1.39 13.85 -2.53
CA ASN A 126 -1.92 15.07 -1.96
C ASN A 126 -3.13 15.55 -2.77
N PRO A 127 -4.36 15.31 -2.31
CA PRO A 127 -5.58 15.62 -3.06
C PRO A 127 -5.83 17.12 -3.26
N LEU A 128 -5.05 17.99 -2.60
CA LEU A 128 -5.10 19.44 -2.82
C LEU A 128 -4.23 19.91 -3.98
N LYS A 129 -3.40 19.03 -4.53
CA LYS A 129 -2.54 19.32 -5.69
C LYS A 129 -3.15 18.76 -6.97
N LYS A 130 -3.00 19.49 -8.08
CA LYS A 130 -3.40 18.98 -9.40
C LYS A 130 -2.37 18.00 -9.95
N ILE A 131 -2.83 16.87 -10.44
CA ILE A 131 -1.98 15.92 -11.17
C ILE A 131 -1.79 16.48 -12.59
N SER A 132 -0.54 16.76 -12.97
CA SER A 132 -0.18 17.02 -14.37
C SER A 132 0.01 15.70 -15.10
N ILE A 133 -0.53 15.58 -16.32
CA ILE A 133 -0.32 14.40 -17.17
C ILE A 133 0.22 14.92 -18.52
N PRO A 134 1.46 14.55 -18.91
CA PRO A 134 2.44 13.71 -18.19
C PRO A 134 3.02 14.41 -16.95
N PRO A 135 3.30 13.68 -15.87
CA PRO A 135 4.01 14.26 -14.73
C PRO A 135 5.48 14.51 -15.10
N LYS A 136 6.02 15.64 -14.66
CA LYS A 136 7.41 16.00 -14.93
C LYS A 136 8.39 15.41 -13.91
N GLU A 137 7.94 15.24 -12.68
CA GLU A 137 8.75 14.76 -11.56
C GLU A 137 7.94 13.88 -10.62
N PHE A 138 8.66 13.09 -9.82
CA PHE A 138 8.10 12.31 -8.71
C PHE A 138 8.99 12.46 -7.48
N PHE A 139 8.43 13.04 -6.40
CA PHE A 139 9.19 13.41 -5.19
C PHE A 139 10.46 14.24 -5.47
N GLY A 140 10.37 15.20 -6.40
CA GLY A 140 11.49 16.04 -6.80
C GLY A 140 12.51 15.35 -7.72
N VAL A 141 12.27 14.12 -8.15
CA VAL A 141 13.12 13.42 -9.11
C VAL A 141 12.54 13.57 -10.52
N PRO A 142 13.27 14.13 -11.48
CA PRO A 142 12.82 14.24 -12.88
C PRO A 142 12.51 12.87 -13.48
N LEU A 143 11.38 12.79 -14.20
CA LEU A 143 10.91 11.52 -14.77
C LEU A 143 11.45 11.26 -16.18
N LYS A 144 11.65 12.29 -17.00
CA LYS A 144 12.07 12.11 -18.41
C LYS A 144 13.29 11.19 -18.55
N GLY A 145 13.11 10.07 -19.24
CA GLY A 145 14.18 9.08 -19.50
C GLY A 145 14.68 8.34 -18.26
N ASN A 146 14.10 8.56 -17.07
CA ASN A 146 14.57 7.98 -15.82
C ASN A 146 14.03 6.56 -15.59
N TRP A 147 14.39 5.64 -16.46
CA TRP A 147 14.03 4.23 -16.36
C TRP A 147 14.49 3.56 -15.05
N LYS A 148 15.62 4.03 -14.51
CA LYS A 148 16.16 3.55 -13.23
C LYS A 148 15.13 3.65 -12.11
N LEU A 149 14.40 4.78 -12.05
CA LEU A 149 13.36 4.99 -11.06
C LEU A 149 12.30 3.89 -11.12
N LEU A 150 11.80 3.59 -12.32
CA LEU A 150 10.72 2.61 -12.50
C LEU A 150 11.20 1.18 -12.20
N ILE A 151 12.41 0.83 -12.68
CA ILE A 151 13.04 -0.49 -12.46
C ILE A 151 13.26 -0.77 -10.98
N VAL A 152 13.55 0.25 -10.16
CA VAL A 152 13.70 0.08 -8.71
C VAL A 152 12.36 0.16 -8.00
N PHE A 153 11.51 1.13 -8.39
CA PHE A 153 10.24 1.39 -7.73
C PHE A 153 9.28 0.20 -7.79
N ILE A 154 9.05 -0.38 -8.97
CA ILE A 154 8.05 -1.45 -9.13
C ILE A 154 8.40 -2.70 -8.31
N PRO A 155 9.61 -3.27 -8.39
CA PRO A 155 9.95 -4.46 -7.60
C PRO A 155 9.87 -4.22 -6.08
N VAL A 156 10.34 -3.07 -5.60
CA VAL A 156 10.28 -2.74 -4.17
C VAL A 156 8.84 -2.54 -3.71
N HIS A 157 8.01 -1.88 -4.52
CA HIS A 157 6.59 -1.68 -4.22
C HIS A 157 5.82 -3.02 -4.25
N LEU A 158 6.08 -3.89 -5.24
CA LEU A 158 5.52 -5.25 -5.27
C LEU A 158 5.93 -6.07 -4.04
N MET A 159 7.19 -6.01 -3.64
CA MET A 159 7.67 -6.69 -2.44
C MET A 159 7.02 -6.14 -1.17
N ALA A 160 6.82 -4.82 -1.08
CA ALA A 160 6.11 -4.20 0.04
C ALA A 160 4.65 -4.71 0.11
N MET A 161 3.92 -4.69 -1.00
CA MET A 161 2.56 -5.21 -1.07
C MET A 161 2.51 -6.72 -0.74
N PHE A 162 3.45 -7.50 -1.24
CA PHE A 162 3.54 -8.92 -0.90
C PHE A 162 3.78 -9.14 0.59
N SER A 163 4.63 -8.32 1.21
CA SER A 163 4.89 -8.38 2.66
C SER A 163 3.63 -8.09 3.49
N GLU A 164 2.81 -7.14 3.06
CA GLU A 164 1.51 -6.84 3.65
C GLU A 164 0.55 -8.02 3.52
N GLU A 165 0.42 -8.57 2.32
CA GLU A 165 -0.48 -9.69 2.08
C GLU A 165 -0.06 -10.95 2.87
N MET A 166 1.24 -11.23 2.95
CA MET A 166 1.76 -12.35 3.75
C MET A 166 1.41 -12.20 5.23
N MET A 167 1.60 -11.01 5.81
CA MET A 167 1.29 -10.78 7.22
C MET A 167 -0.22 -10.75 7.47
N TRP A 168 -0.96 -9.96 6.70
CA TRP A 168 -2.34 -9.65 7.06
C TRP A 168 -3.35 -10.62 6.48
N ARG A 169 -3.11 -11.19 5.29
CA ARG A 169 -4.02 -12.17 4.66
C ARG A 169 -3.53 -13.60 4.83
N GLY A 170 -2.23 -13.82 4.66
CA GLY A 170 -1.64 -15.15 4.83
C GLY A 170 -1.55 -15.59 6.28
N TYR A 171 -1.13 -14.69 7.19
CA TYR A 171 -0.90 -15.04 8.58
C TYR A 171 -2.10 -14.72 9.49
N LEU A 172 -2.58 -13.47 9.51
CA LEU A 172 -3.59 -13.02 10.48
C LEU A 172 -5.03 -13.37 10.07
N LEU A 173 -5.40 -13.25 8.81
CA LEU A 173 -6.78 -13.51 8.38
C LEU A 173 -7.26 -14.92 8.73
N PRO A 174 -6.50 -16.00 8.54
CA PRO A 174 -6.90 -17.35 9.01
C PRO A 174 -7.16 -17.42 10.51
N ILE A 175 -6.37 -16.70 11.32
CA ILE A 175 -6.58 -16.63 12.77
C ILE A 175 -7.86 -15.87 13.11
N GLN A 176 -8.15 -14.81 12.35
CA GLN A 176 -9.37 -14.02 12.49
C GLN A 176 -10.61 -14.77 12.04
N GLU A 177 -10.50 -15.63 11.05
CA GLU A 177 -11.60 -16.52 10.62
C GLU A 177 -12.04 -17.46 11.75
N VAL A 178 -11.11 -17.97 12.56
CA VAL A 178 -11.47 -18.77 13.74
C VAL A 178 -12.23 -17.95 14.78
N MET A 179 -11.97 -16.64 14.88
CA MET A 179 -12.59 -15.76 15.89
C MET A 179 -13.89 -15.12 15.40
N PHE A 180 -13.96 -14.71 14.14
CA PHE A 180 -15.03 -13.88 13.58
C PHE A 180 -15.81 -14.57 12.45
N GLY A 181 -15.44 -15.79 12.09
CA GLY A 181 -16.08 -16.56 11.01
C GLY A 181 -16.09 -15.77 9.68
N ASN A 182 -17.24 -15.74 9.05
CA ASN A 182 -17.44 -15.09 7.75
C ASN A 182 -17.21 -13.57 7.75
N MET A 183 -17.10 -12.93 8.92
CA MET A 183 -16.84 -11.49 9.04
C MET A 183 -15.37 -11.13 9.22
N ALA A 184 -14.46 -12.11 9.17
CA ALA A 184 -13.04 -11.87 9.40
C ALA A 184 -12.43 -10.87 8.41
N TRP A 185 -12.80 -10.95 7.13
CA TRP A 185 -12.38 -10.01 6.08
C TRP A 185 -12.73 -8.55 6.42
N PHE A 186 -13.90 -8.33 7.04
CA PHE A 186 -14.34 -6.99 7.42
C PHE A 186 -13.43 -6.39 8.51
N PHE A 187 -13.18 -7.15 9.58
CA PHE A 187 -12.28 -6.70 10.65
C PHE A 187 -10.84 -6.55 10.17
N ASN A 188 -10.36 -7.47 9.33
CA ASN A 188 -9.04 -7.39 8.73
C ASN A 188 -8.89 -6.12 7.86
N GLY A 189 -9.85 -5.86 6.99
CA GLY A 189 -9.87 -4.67 6.13
C GLY A 189 -9.98 -3.37 6.92
N LEU A 190 -10.79 -3.33 7.99
CA LEU A 190 -10.93 -2.16 8.84
C LEU A 190 -9.62 -1.84 9.58
N LEU A 191 -8.94 -2.86 10.12
CA LEU A 191 -7.62 -2.69 10.73
C LEU A 191 -6.59 -2.22 9.72
N TRP A 192 -6.60 -2.75 8.51
CA TRP A 192 -5.70 -2.33 7.46
C TRP A 192 -5.95 -0.89 7.01
N ALA A 193 -7.22 -0.51 6.80
CA ALA A 193 -7.60 0.86 6.49
C ALA A 193 -7.11 1.83 7.56
N TRP A 194 -7.27 1.50 8.83
CA TRP A 194 -6.77 2.29 9.95
C TRP A 194 -5.26 2.51 9.87
N VAL A 195 -4.50 1.46 9.65
CA VAL A 195 -3.03 1.46 9.74
C VAL A 195 -2.37 2.32 8.68
N LEU A 196 -2.67 2.07 7.41
CA LEU A 196 -2.07 2.79 6.30
C LEU A 196 -2.52 4.25 6.25
N HIS A 197 -3.72 4.53 6.74
CA HIS A 197 -4.30 5.87 6.69
C HIS A 197 -3.97 6.73 7.90
N MET A 198 -3.29 6.21 8.89
CA MET A 198 -2.58 7.03 9.87
C MET A 198 -1.60 8.00 9.20
N ALA A 199 -0.94 7.57 8.11
CA ALA A 199 -0.05 8.41 7.31
C ALA A 199 -0.80 9.30 6.31
N LEU A 200 -1.89 8.79 5.70
CA LEU A 200 -2.72 9.46 4.72
C LEU A 200 -4.08 9.83 5.33
N LYS A 201 -4.07 10.58 6.41
CA LYS A 201 -5.22 10.89 7.29
C LYS A 201 -6.48 11.36 6.53
N TRP A 202 -6.31 12.10 5.46
CA TRP A 202 -7.40 12.59 4.62
C TRP A 202 -8.11 11.49 3.81
N HIS A 203 -7.46 10.35 3.60
CA HIS A 203 -8.06 9.21 2.90
C HIS A 203 -8.81 8.24 3.83
N PHE A 204 -8.72 8.42 5.14
CA PHE A 204 -9.21 7.49 6.14
C PHE A 204 -10.61 6.92 5.86
N ILE A 205 -11.58 7.78 5.57
CA ILE A 205 -12.96 7.32 5.29
C ILE A 205 -13.09 6.80 3.86
N GLY A 206 -12.50 7.51 2.89
CA GLY A 206 -12.67 7.22 1.47
C GLY A 206 -12.11 5.86 1.05
N MET A 207 -11.07 5.37 1.72
CA MET A 207 -10.42 4.11 1.35
C MET A 207 -10.91 2.89 2.13
N ILE A 208 -11.81 3.06 3.13
CA ILE A 208 -12.34 1.90 3.88
C ILE A 208 -12.91 0.83 2.93
N PRO A 209 -13.81 1.13 1.97
CA PRO A 209 -14.36 0.09 1.10
C PRO A 209 -13.29 -0.61 0.26
N SER A 210 -12.35 0.14 -0.31
CA SER A 210 -11.25 -0.40 -1.13
C SER A 210 -10.35 -1.33 -0.31
N MET A 211 -10.08 -0.97 0.96
CA MET A 211 -9.27 -1.79 1.86
C MET A 211 -9.96 -3.09 2.31
N MET A 212 -11.28 -3.17 2.20
CA MET A 212 -12.03 -4.39 2.52
C MET A 212 -12.05 -5.41 1.39
N VAL A 213 -11.84 -4.97 0.16
CA VAL A 213 -11.97 -5.84 -1.01
C VAL A 213 -10.87 -6.91 -1.03
N ALA A 214 -9.62 -6.56 -0.76
CA ALA A 214 -8.51 -7.52 -0.77
C ALA A 214 -8.67 -8.64 0.28
N PRO A 215 -8.94 -8.35 1.58
CA PRO A 215 -9.20 -9.41 2.56
C PRO A 215 -10.47 -10.22 2.24
N PHE A 216 -11.51 -9.61 1.66
CA PHE A 216 -12.68 -10.35 1.20
C PHE A 216 -12.29 -11.38 0.14
N ILE A 217 -11.52 -10.98 -0.87
CA ILE A 217 -11.04 -11.91 -1.92
C ILE A 217 -10.14 -12.99 -1.33
N ALA A 218 -9.22 -12.65 -0.41
CA ALA A 218 -8.37 -13.64 0.25
C ALA A 218 -9.21 -14.69 1.01
N GLN A 219 -10.21 -14.24 1.77
CA GLN A 219 -11.09 -15.14 2.52
C GLN A 219 -11.98 -15.98 1.59
N TYR A 220 -12.54 -15.37 0.54
CA TYR A 220 -13.43 -16.05 -0.39
C TYR A 220 -12.71 -17.13 -1.21
N THR A 221 -11.53 -16.79 -1.76
CA THR A 221 -10.75 -17.70 -2.61
C THR A 221 -9.80 -18.61 -1.82
N GLN A 222 -9.65 -18.38 -0.51
CA GLN A 222 -8.65 -19.04 0.34
C GLN A 222 -7.22 -18.93 -0.24
N SER A 223 -6.92 -17.82 -0.91
CA SER A 223 -5.63 -17.57 -1.57
C SER A 223 -5.10 -16.18 -1.30
N THR A 224 -3.92 -16.10 -0.72
CA THR A 224 -3.16 -14.86 -0.51
C THR A 224 -2.69 -14.28 -1.85
N TRP A 225 -2.42 -15.12 -2.86
CA TRP A 225 -2.11 -14.65 -4.21
C TRP A 225 -3.26 -13.89 -4.86
N SER A 226 -4.51 -14.27 -4.58
CA SER A 226 -5.68 -13.58 -5.11
C SER A 226 -5.79 -12.15 -4.55
N SER A 227 -5.58 -11.96 -3.25
CA SER A 227 -5.56 -10.62 -2.65
C SER A 227 -4.34 -9.80 -3.09
N PHE A 228 -3.17 -10.43 -3.22
CA PHE A 228 -2.00 -9.77 -3.78
C PHE A 228 -2.23 -9.29 -5.21
N ALA A 229 -2.90 -10.09 -6.05
CA ALA A 229 -3.27 -9.67 -7.41
C ALA A 229 -4.20 -8.45 -7.39
N VAL A 230 -5.23 -8.43 -6.53
CA VAL A 230 -6.11 -7.26 -6.36
C VAL A 230 -5.31 -6.04 -5.93
N HIS A 231 -4.45 -6.19 -4.93
CA HIS A 231 -3.64 -5.11 -4.38
C HIS A 231 -2.66 -4.55 -5.42
N ALA A 232 -1.94 -5.42 -6.13
CA ALA A 232 -0.96 -5.03 -7.14
C ALA A 232 -1.62 -4.35 -8.36
N ILE A 233 -2.71 -4.92 -8.88
CA ILE A 233 -3.42 -4.33 -10.02
C ILE A 233 -4.07 -3.00 -9.62
N GLY A 234 -4.63 -2.89 -8.41
CA GLY A 234 -5.18 -1.63 -7.88
C GLY A 234 -4.15 -0.51 -7.78
N ASN A 235 -2.87 -0.84 -7.54
CA ASN A 235 -1.76 0.13 -7.51
C ASN A 235 -1.10 0.39 -8.88
N ALA A 236 -1.40 -0.42 -9.90
CA ALA A 236 -0.81 -0.27 -11.24
C ALA A 236 -1.04 1.12 -11.89
N PRO A 237 -2.15 1.85 -11.68
CA PRO A 237 -2.32 3.21 -12.18
C PRO A 237 -1.17 4.15 -11.84
N LEU A 238 -0.59 4.05 -10.64
CA LEU A 238 0.58 4.85 -10.27
C LEU A 238 1.78 4.52 -11.15
N TRP A 239 2.03 3.24 -11.42
CA TRP A 239 3.14 2.81 -12.30
C TRP A 239 2.95 3.31 -13.73
N ILE A 240 1.71 3.25 -14.23
CA ILE A 240 1.35 3.75 -15.57
C ILE A 240 1.58 5.27 -15.67
N ILE A 241 1.18 6.02 -14.65
CA ILE A 241 1.40 7.48 -14.61
C ILE A 241 2.90 7.80 -14.63
N LEU A 242 3.73 7.09 -13.84
CA LEU A 242 5.17 7.25 -13.84
C LEU A 242 5.79 6.89 -15.20
N LEU A 243 5.36 5.78 -15.79
CA LEU A 243 5.79 5.36 -17.13
C LEU A 243 5.48 6.43 -18.19
N ILE A 244 4.27 6.99 -18.16
CA ILE A 244 3.88 8.08 -19.06
C ILE A 244 4.80 9.29 -18.87
N GLY A 245 5.13 9.64 -17.62
CA GLY A 245 6.08 10.71 -17.31
C GLY A 245 7.47 10.45 -17.88
N ILE A 246 7.97 9.22 -17.79
CA ILE A 246 9.29 8.83 -18.30
C ILE A 246 9.35 8.93 -19.84
N ILE A 247 8.28 8.53 -20.52
CA ILE A 247 8.23 8.45 -22.00
C ILE A 247 7.88 9.79 -22.64
N LYS A 248 6.85 10.49 -22.10
CA LYS A 248 6.19 11.61 -22.79
C LYS A 248 6.54 12.99 -22.29
N THR A 249 7.35 13.14 -21.24
CA THR A 249 7.75 14.48 -20.81
C THR A 249 8.62 15.13 -21.89
N THR A 250 8.05 16.06 -22.66
CA THR A 250 8.80 16.92 -23.58
C THR A 250 9.63 17.90 -22.77
N GLU A 251 10.83 18.25 -23.27
CA GLU A 251 11.52 19.45 -22.78
C GLU A 251 10.62 20.63 -23.06
N THR A 252 10.27 21.44 -22.07
CA THR A 252 9.95 22.82 -22.34
C THR A 252 11.21 23.38 -23.00
N PRO A 253 11.12 23.99 -24.19
CA PRO A 253 12.23 24.79 -24.66
C PRO A 253 12.60 25.75 -23.52
N ASP A 254 13.87 25.75 -23.18
CA ASP A 254 14.43 26.78 -22.31
C ASP A 254 14.10 28.09 -23.02
N ASP A 255 13.08 28.79 -22.52
CA ASP A 255 12.79 30.16 -23.00
C ASP A 255 13.99 30.99 -22.57
N GLY A 256 15.05 30.86 -23.37
CA GLY A 256 16.23 31.72 -23.29
C GLY A 256 15.77 33.16 -23.27
N LYS A 257 15.62 33.68 -22.06
CA LYS A 257 15.62 35.11 -21.83
C LYS A 257 17.06 35.51 -21.59
N ASP A 258 17.72 35.87 -22.72
CA ASP A 258 18.86 36.76 -22.70
C ASP A 258 18.53 38.08 -21.97
#